data_5b882d0842908db9651b3dc452b6c6fa
#
_entry.id   5b882d0842908db9651b3dc452b6c6fa
#
_cell.length_a   1.000
_cell.length_b   1.000
_cell.length_c   1.000
_cell.angle_alpha   90.00
_cell.angle_beta   90.00
_cell.angle_gamma   90.00
#
_symmetry.space_group_name_H-M   'P 1'
#
loop_
_entity.id
_entity.type
_entity.pdbx_description
1 polymer ?
#
loop_
_entity_poly.entity_id
_entity_poly.type
_entity_poly.pdbx_seq_one_letter_code
_entity_poly.pdbx_strand_id
1 'polypeptide(L)'
;MAEDTSVELTLLLQGWKDQDPRQMERLIPLLYNELRTLAASHLRRERADHTLQRTALVNEVFLRLVGQRVEWENRGHFFGVASRMMRRVLVDYARKNHAEKRGGGASRIDME
;
A
#
# COMPACT_ATOMS: atom_id res chain seq x y z
N MET A 1 -11.04 5.45 -19.64
CA MET A 1 -10.02 6.46 -19.55
C MET A 1 -9.65 6.75 -18.12
N ALA A 2 -8.54 7.48 -17.94
CA ALA A 2 -8.07 7.75 -16.60
C ALA A 2 -9.08 8.52 -15.77
N GLU A 3 -9.77 9.46 -16.38
CA GLU A 3 -10.74 10.25 -15.66
C GLU A 3 -11.93 9.43 -15.20
N ASP A 4 -12.38 8.53 -16.05
CA ASP A 4 -13.49 7.66 -15.69
C ASP A 4 -13.12 6.77 -14.53
N THR A 5 -11.92 6.24 -14.55
CA THR A 5 -11.44 5.40 -13.47
C THR A 5 -11.35 6.19 -12.16
N SER A 6 -10.91 7.43 -12.25
CA SER A 6 -10.82 8.28 -11.07
C SER A 6 -12.17 8.53 -10.44
N VAL A 7 -13.17 8.82 -11.27
CA VAL A 7 -14.51 9.07 -10.77
C VAL A 7 -15.08 7.82 -10.14
N GLU A 8 -14.90 6.69 -10.81
CA GLU A 8 -15.42 5.43 -10.28
C GLU A 8 -14.74 5.10 -8.95
N LEU A 9 -13.45 5.29 -8.87
CA LEU A 9 -12.72 5.04 -7.64
C LEU A 9 -13.25 5.90 -6.51
N THR A 10 -13.47 7.18 -6.78
CA THR A 10 -13.98 8.08 -5.77
C THR A 10 -15.33 7.64 -5.25
N LEU A 11 -16.21 7.24 -6.16
CA LEU A 11 -17.55 6.81 -5.76
C LEU A 11 -17.50 5.54 -4.92
N LEU A 12 -16.65 4.60 -5.32
CA LEU A 12 -16.54 3.36 -4.58
C LEU A 12 -15.90 3.57 -3.21
N LEU A 13 -14.96 4.50 -3.12
CA LEU A 13 -14.34 4.81 -1.84
C LEU A 13 -15.36 5.36 -0.84
N GLN A 14 -16.36 6.04 -1.33
CA GLN A 14 -17.38 6.60 -0.44
C GLN A 14 -18.21 5.51 0.22
N GLY A 15 -18.25 4.32 -0.36
CA GLY A 15 -18.94 3.20 0.24
C GLY A 15 -18.05 2.31 1.08
N TRP A 16 -16.81 2.69 1.25
CA TRP A 16 -15.83 1.87 1.96
C TRP A 16 -16.26 1.53 3.38
N LYS A 17 -16.79 2.52 4.06
CA LYS A 17 -17.13 2.38 5.48
C LYS A 17 -18.09 1.22 5.71
N ASP A 18 -19.03 1.03 4.81
CA ASP A 18 -20.04 -0.02 4.94
C ASP A 18 -19.50 -1.38 4.55
N GLN A 19 -18.45 -1.42 3.77
CA GLN A 19 -17.82 -2.66 3.31
C GLN A 19 -18.82 -3.60 2.67
N ASP A 20 -19.69 -3.03 1.84
CA ASP A 20 -20.62 -3.80 1.04
C ASP A 20 -19.82 -4.72 0.12
N PRO A 21 -20.02 -6.05 0.20
CA PRO A 21 -19.22 -6.97 -0.61
C PRO A 21 -19.24 -6.69 -2.10
N ARG A 22 -20.39 -6.25 -2.62
CA ARG A 22 -20.48 -5.96 -4.04
C ARG A 22 -19.60 -4.77 -4.43
N GLN A 23 -19.64 -3.73 -3.62
CA GLN A 23 -18.83 -2.56 -3.90
C GLN A 23 -17.35 -2.85 -3.68
N MET A 24 -17.03 -3.62 -2.67
CA MET A 24 -15.65 -3.98 -2.43
C MET A 24 -15.09 -4.82 -3.57
N GLU A 25 -15.90 -5.69 -4.11
CA GLU A 25 -15.47 -6.51 -5.23
C GLU A 25 -15.07 -5.66 -6.43
N ARG A 26 -15.78 -4.58 -6.66
CA ARG A 26 -15.45 -3.68 -7.76
C ARG A 26 -14.30 -2.75 -7.42
N LEU A 27 -14.19 -2.40 -6.15
CA LEU A 27 -13.17 -1.46 -5.70
C LEU A 27 -11.79 -2.08 -5.67
N ILE A 28 -11.68 -3.33 -5.24
CA ILE A 28 -10.39 -3.95 -4.99
C ILE A 28 -9.47 -3.94 -6.21
N PRO A 29 -9.92 -4.31 -7.41
CA PRO A 29 -9.00 -4.25 -8.56
C PRO A 29 -8.52 -2.85 -8.87
N LEU A 30 -9.39 -1.86 -8.76
CA LEU A 30 -9.00 -0.48 -9.01
C LEU A 30 -8.02 0.00 -7.95
N LEU A 31 -8.31 -0.34 -6.72
CA LEU A 31 -7.48 0.03 -5.59
C LEU A 31 -6.08 -0.57 -5.73
N TYR A 32 -6.05 -1.85 -6.04
CA TYR A 32 -4.79 -2.56 -6.16
C TYR A 32 -3.92 -1.94 -7.24
N ASN A 33 -4.53 -1.60 -8.36
CA ASN A 33 -3.85 -0.94 -9.46
C ASN A 33 -3.23 0.38 -9.03
N GLU A 34 -4.01 1.19 -8.33
CA GLU A 34 -3.52 2.48 -7.88
C GLU A 34 -2.40 2.32 -6.86
N LEU A 35 -2.53 1.34 -5.98
CA LEU A 35 -1.48 1.10 -5.01
C LEU A 35 -0.19 0.63 -5.68
N ARG A 36 -0.30 -0.15 -6.73
CA ARG A 36 0.90 -0.59 -7.46
C ARG A 36 1.64 0.59 -8.07
N THR A 37 0.90 1.52 -8.64
CA THR A 37 1.50 2.72 -9.20
C THR A 37 2.18 3.56 -8.12
N LEU A 38 1.51 3.71 -7.00
CA LEU A 38 2.04 4.48 -5.90
C LEU A 38 3.29 3.82 -5.31
N ALA A 39 3.25 2.49 -5.18
CA ALA A 39 4.39 1.75 -4.65
C ALA A 39 5.60 1.89 -5.57
N ALA A 40 5.39 1.83 -6.87
CA ALA A 40 6.49 2.00 -7.81
C ALA A 40 7.16 3.36 -7.62
N SER A 41 6.34 4.38 -7.37
CA SER A 41 6.87 5.72 -7.16
C SER A 41 7.73 5.78 -5.90
N HIS A 42 7.26 5.17 -4.82
CA HIS A 42 8.04 5.17 -3.58
C HIS A 42 9.32 4.37 -3.72
N LEU A 43 9.25 3.23 -4.39
CA LEU A 43 10.43 2.36 -4.50
C LEU A 43 11.51 2.96 -5.38
N ARG A 44 11.13 3.80 -6.33
CA ARG A 44 12.13 4.46 -7.17
C ARG A 44 13.05 5.38 -6.36
N ARG A 45 12.58 5.83 -5.22
CA ARG A 45 13.37 6.72 -4.36
C ARG A 45 14.21 5.98 -3.35
N GLU A 46 14.04 4.66 -3.28
CA GLU A 46 14.77 3.88 -2.33
C GLU A 46 16.12 3.48 -2.88
N ARG A 47 17.00 3.09 -1.98
CA ARG A 47 18.33 2.69 -2.38
C ARG A 47 18.30 1.34 -3.08
N ALA A 48 19.33 1.11 -3.87
CA ALA A 48 19.41 -0.14 -4.61
C ALA A 48 19.50 -1.36 -3.71
N ASP A 49 20.03 -1.20 -2.50
CA ASP A 49 20.14 -2.33 -1.59
C ASP A 49 18.82 -2.66 -0.88
N HIS A 50 17.81 -1.89 -1.15
CA HIS A 50 16.48 -2.17 -0.61
C HIS A 50 15.91 -3.38 -1.33
N THR A 51 15.48 -4.36 -0.58
CA THR A 51 15.03 -5.61 -1.20
C THR A 51 13.53 -5.82 -1.19
N LEU A 52 12.78 -4.90 -0.60
CA LEU A 52 11.34 -5.04 -0.57
C LEU A 52 10.77 -4.81 -1.94
N GLN A 53 10.05 -5.80 -2.45
CA GLN A 53 9.50 -5.74 -3.78
C GLN A 53 8.17 -5.02 -3.80
N ARG A 54 7.81 -4.52 -4.98
CA ARG A 54 6.59 -3.74 -5.14
C ARG A 54 5.36 -4.51 -4.69
N THR A 55 5.26 -5.77 -5.08
CA THR A 55 4.10 -6.57 -4.71
C THR A 55 3.98 -6.72 -3.20
N ALA A 56 5.10 -6.92 -2.54
CA ALA A 56 5.09 -7.06 -1.09
C ALA A 56 4.64 -5.77 -0.41
N LEU A 57 5.11 -4.63 -0.92
CA LEU A 57 4.73 -3.35 -0.37
C LEU A 57 3.23 -3.11 -0.55
N VAL A 58 2.71 -3.40 -1.75
CA VAL A 58 1.31 -3.22 -2.02
C VAL A 58 0.46 -4.09 -1.11
N ASN A 59 0.85 -5.35 -0.99
CA ASN A 59 0.08 -6.29 -0.16
C ASN A 59 0.06 -5.87 1.30
N GLU A 60 1.18 -5.41 1.81
CA GLU A 60 1.25 -4.98 3.19
C GLU A 60 0.33 -3.80 3.45
N VAL A 61 0.36 -2.81 2.56
CA VAL A 61 -0.48 -1.64 2.70
C VAL A 61 -1.94 -2.00 2.51
N PHE A 62 -2.23 -2.85 1.53
CA PHE A 62 -3.58 -3.28 1.27
C PHE A 62 -4.20 -3.94 2.50
N LEU A 63 -3.46 -4.82 3.14
CA LEU A 63 -3.96 -5.50 4.33
C LEU A 63 -4.25 -4.53 5.46
N ARG A 64 -3.40 -3.54 5.61
CA ARG A 64 -3.62 -2.54 6.65
C ARG A 64 -4.84 -1.68 6.37
N LEU A 65 -5.05 -1.35 5.09
CA LEU A 65 -6.18 -0.50 4.71
C LEU A 65 -7.50 -1.24 4.83
N VAL A 66 -7.53 -2.47 4.38
CA VAL A 66 -8.76 -3.23 4.29
C VAL A 66 -9.42 -3.43 5.66
N GLY A 67 -8.62 -3.47 6.70
CA GLY A 67 -9.16 -3.68 8.03
C GLY A 67 -9.73 -2.45 8.69
N GLN A 68 -9.63 -1.30 8.05
CA GLN A 68 -10.07 -0.06 8.66
C GLN A 68 -11.38 0.42 8.06
N ARG A 69 -12.25 0.93 8.92
CA ARG A 69 -13.51 1.51 8.48
C ARG A 69 -13.38 3.01 8.48
N VAL A 70 -12.84 3.54 7.40
CA VAL A 70 -12.53 4.94 7.26
C VAL A 70 -13.51 5.58 6.29
N GLU A 71 -13.90 6.80 6.59
CA GLU A 71 -14.67 7.60 5.65
C GLU A 71 -13.71 8.39 4.78
N TRP A 72 -13.55 7.95 3.56
CA TRP A 72 -12.66 8.65 2.64
C TRP A 72 -13.36 9.86 2.07
N GLU A 73 -12.78 11.02 2.29
CA GLU A 73 -13.40 12.24 1.79
C GLU A 73 -13.32 12.33 0.28
N ASN A 74 -12.20 11.88 -0.26
CA ASN A 74 -12.02 11.88 -1.69
C ASN A 74 -10.80 11.03 -2.02
N ARG A 75 -10.50 10.97 -3.31
CA ARG A 75 -9.38 10.18 -3.79
C ARG A 75 -8.06 10.66 -3.23
N GLY A 76 -7.90 12.00 -3.13
CA GLY A 76 -6.68 12.56 -2.57
C GLY A 76 -6.45 12.18 -1.13
N HIS A 77 -7.51 12.16 -0.34
CA HIS A 77 -7.42 11.74 1.04
C HIS A 77 -6.91 10.30 1.12
N PHE A 78 -7.49 9.43 0.31
CA PHE A 78 -7.08 8.03 0.28
C PHE A 78 -5.61 7.90 -0.08
N PHE A 79 -5.18 8.58 -1.12
CA PHE A 79 -3.80 8.46 -1.57
C PHE A 79 -2.82 9.03 -0.56
N GLY A 80 -3.22 10.08 0.14
CA GLY A 80 -2.37 10.62 1.19
C GLY A 80 -2.12 9.62 2.31
N VAL A 81 -3.18 8.96 2.73
CA VAL A 81 -3.06 7.95 3.78
C VAL A 81 -2.24 6.76 3.30
N ALA A 82 -2.54 6.28 2.09
CA ALA A 82 -1.82 5.14 1.55
C ALA A 82 -0.33 5.45 1.39
N SER A 83 -0.02 6.65 0.94
CA SER A 83 1.37 7.04 0.75
C SER A 83 2.12 7.06 2.08
N ARG A 84 1.49 7.57 3.12
CA ARG A 84 2.12 7.59 4.44
C ARG A 84 2.31 6.17 4.97
N MET A 85 1.36 5.30 4.71
CA MET A 85 1.51 3.91 5.12
C MET A 85 2.67 3.24 4.39
N MET A 86 2.80 3.51 3.10
CA MET A 86 3.90 2.93 2.34
C MET A 86 5.25 3.38 2.88
N ARG A 87 5.36 4.67 3.19
CA ARG A 87 6.59 5.17 3.77
C ARG A 87 6.88 4.49 5.11
N ARG A 88 5.85 4.32 5.91
CA ARG A 88 6.01 3.67 7.20
C ARG A 88 6.48 2.24 7.05
N VAL A 89 5.87 1.51 6.11
CA VAL A 89 6.28 0.13 5.85
C VAL A 89 7.72 0.07 5.41
N LEU A 90 8.12 0.97 4.52
CA LEU A 90 9.49 0.97 4.03
C LEU A 90 10.49 1.30 5.13
N VAL A 91 10.14 2.25 5.99
CA VAL A 91 11.01 2.59 7.12
C VAL A 91 11.13 1.40 8.08
N ASP A 92 10.02 0.78 8.39
CA ASP A 92 10.04 -0.36 9.30
C ASP A 92 10.85 -1.51 8.71
N TYR A 93 10.70 -1.74 7.41
CA TYR A 93 11.46 -2.78 6.75
C TYR A 93 12.95 -2.49 6.79
N ALA A 94 13.31 -1.25 6.51
CA ALA A 94 14.72 -0.87 6.53
C ALA A 94 15.32 -1.03 7.92
N ARG A 95 14.57 -0.65 8.94
CA ARG A 95 15.05 -0.79 10.31
C ARG A 95 15.25 -2.24 10.68
N LYS A 96 14.29 -3.07 10.32
CA LYS A 96 14.38 -4.49 10.60
C LYS A 96 15.57 -5.10 9.88
N ASN A 97 15.73 -4.78 8.63
CA ASN A 97 16.82 -5.30 7.83
C ASN A 97 18.17 -4.87 8.40
N HIS A 98 18.25 -3.63 8.79
CA HIS A 98 19.48 -3.09 9.37
C HIS A 98 19.81 -3.76 10.70
N ALA A 99 18.81 -3.95 11.52
CA ALA A 99 19.00 -4.58 12.80
C ALA A 99 19.46 -6.03 12.66
N GLU A 100 18.90 -6.73 11.69
CA GLU A 100 19.29 -8.11 11.46
C GLU A 100 20.74 -8.21 11.01
N LYS A 101 21.17 -7.29 10.19
CA LYS A 101 22.57 -7.26 9.78
C LYS A 101 23.49 -7.05 10.96
N ARG A 102 23.10 -6.17 11.86
CA ARG A 102 23.92 -5.89 13.02
C ARG A 102 23.91 -7.05 13.99
N GLY A 103 22.79 -7.78 14.04
CA GLY A 103 22.63 -8.84 15.00
C GLY A 103 23.24 -10.16 14.59
N GLY A 104 23.96 -10.19 13.48
CA GLY A 104 24.58 -11.42 13.07
C GLY A 104 24.04 -12.02 11.80
N GLY A 105 22.93 -11.59 11.37
CA GLY A 105 22.42 -11.94 10.07
C GLY A 105 21.81 -13.30 9.91
N ALA A 106 21.72 -14.07 10.99
CA ALA A 106 21.17 -15.41 10.85
C ALA A 106 19.72 -15.40 10.38
N SER A 107 18.99 -14.40 10.78
CA SER A 107 17.58 -14.34 10.49
C SER A 107 17.29 -13.80 9.09
N ARG A 108 18.29 -13.42 8.37
CA ARG A 108 18.05 -12.88 7.04
C ARG A 108 17.41 -13.86 6.09
N ILE A 109 17.59 -15.10 6.37
CA ILE A 109 17.02 -16.14 5.51
C ILE A 109 15.53 -16.04 5.45
N ASP A 110 14.94 -15.54 6.49
CA ASP A 110 13.49 -15.47 6.56
C ASP A 110 12.89 -14.38 5.73
N MET A 111 13.69 -13.53 5.19
CA MET A 111 13.17 -12.37 4.52
C MET A 111 12.52 -12.65 3.19
N GLU A 112 12.51 -13.85 2.77
CA GLU A 112 11.95 -14.16 1.46
C GLU A 112 10.47 -14.15 1.41
#